data_1d2711c5c6df0c9a75383f5518ad42f2
#
_entry.id   1d2711c5c6df0c9a75383f5518ad42f2
#
_cell.length_a   1.000
_cell.length_b   1.000
_cell.length_c   1.000
_cell.angle_alpha   90.00
_cell.angle_beta   90.00
_cell.angle_gamma   90.00
#
_symmetry.space_group_name_H-M   'P 1'
#
loop_
_entity.id
_entity.type
_entity.pdbx_description
1 polymer ?
#
loop_
_entity_poly.entity_id
_entity_poly.type
_entity_poly.pdbx_seq_one_letter_code
_entity_poly.pdbx_strand_id
1 'polypeptide(L)'
;MSNHYYNAEDLNKFGDVGKYQKELADKFFGWYGEVFKDSALSAKEKSLIALAVAHAVQCPYCIDAYSSDAYEKGWSESQLMEAVHVAAAIKGGAALVHGVQMMNKVKEIAM
;
A
#
# COMPACT_ATOMS: atom_id res chain seq x y z
N MET A 1 20.05 15.05 -11.65
CA MET A 1 19.70 13.61 -11.63
C MET A 1 19.89 13.05 -10.23
N SER A 2 18.93 12.29 -9.76
CA SER A 2 18.98 11.70 -8.43
C SER A 2 19.87 10.46 -8.41
N ASN A 3 20.71 10.34 -7.37
CA ASN A 3 21.52 9.15 -7.11
C ASN A 3 20.89 8.25 -6.05
N HIS A 4 19.62 8.49 -5.70
CA HIS A 4 18.93 7.73 -4.70
C HIS A 4 18.50 6.36 -5.26
N TYR A 5 18.51 5.35 -4.40
CA TYR A 5 17.98 4.02 -4.76
C TYR A 5 16.54 4.12 -5.22
N TYR A 6 15.71 4.87 -4.48
CA TYR A 6 14.34 5.16 -4.90
C TYR A 6 14.35 6.39 -5.82
N ASN A 7 13.72 6.26 -6.98
CA ASN A 7 13.49 7.35 -7.91
C ASN A 7 12.07 7.17 -8.44
N ALA A 8 11.21 8.19 -8.24
CA ALA A 8 9.81 8.12 -8.65
C ALA A 8 9.64 7.80 -10.14
N GLU A 9 10.59 8.26 -10.98
CA GLU A 9 10.55 8.00 -12.42
C GLU A 9 10.66 6.52 -12.76
N ASP A 10 11.24 5.72 -11.88
CA ASP A 10 11.39 4.28 -12.10
C ASP A 10 10.05 3.55 -12.13
N LEU A 11 8.98 4.16 -11.58
CA LEU A 11 7.64 3.60 -11.69
C LEU A 11 7.22 3.43 -13.16
N ASN A 12 7.71 4.32 -14.04
CA ASN A 12 7.44 4.24 -15.48
C ASN A 12 8.03 2.98 -16.12
N LYS A 13 8.96 2.34 -15.42
CA LYS A 13 9.62 1.11 -15.89
C LYS A 13 9.02 -0.15 -15.28
N PHE A 14 7.90 -0.02 -14.56
CA PHE A 14 7.29 -1.18 -13.89
C PHE A 14 7.01 -2.32 -14.87
N GLY A 15 6.59 -2.01 -16.11
CA GLY A 15 6.38 -3.01 -17.14
C GLY A 15 7.60 -3.84 -17.49
N ASP A 16 8.80 -3.30 -17.25
CA ASP A 16 10.06 -3.99 -17.58
C ASP A 16 10.31 -5.23 -16.70
N VAL A 17 9.56 -5.39 -15.59
CA VAL A 17 9.67 -6.60 -14.76
C VAL A 17 9.25 -7.85 -15.53
N GLY A 18 8.51 -7.70 -16.63
CA GLY A 18 8.11 -8.80 -17.50
C GLY A 18 9.14 -9.18 -18.56
N LYS A 19 10.28 -8.50 -18.58
CA LYS A 19 11.29 -8.67 -19.63
C LYS A 19 11.73 -10.12 -19.80
N TYR A 20 11.85 -10.86 -18.71
CA TYR A 20 12.33 -12.25 -18.74
C TYR A 20 11.22 -13.29 -18.60
N GLN A 21 10.06 -12.92 -18.04
CA GLN A 21 8.89 -13.79 -17.87
C GLN A 21 7.63 -13.02 -18.26
N LYS A 22 7.46 -12.82 -19.54
CA LYS A 22 6.35 -12.03 -20.06
C LYS A 22 4.98 -12.55 -19.62
N GLU A 23 4.78 -13.86 -19.64
CA GLU A 23 3.49 -14.45 -19.27
C GLU A 23 3.13 -14.21 -17.80
N LEU A 24 4.12 -14.29 -16.92
CA LEU A 24 3.89 -14.01 -15.49
C LEU A 24 3.50 -12.56 -15.28
N ALA A 25 4.22 -11.64 -15.92
CA ALA A 25 3.93 -10.21 -15.82
C ALA A 25 2.55 -9.89 -16.41
N ASP A 26 2.21 -10.46 -17.57
CA ASP A 26 0.91 -10.24 -18.20
C ASP A 26 -0.24 -10.70 -17.30
N LYS A 27 -0.09 -11.83 -16.62
CA LYS A 27 -1.09 -12.33 -15.68
C LYS A 27 -1.21 -11.39 -14.47
N PHE A 28 -0.09 -10.94 -13.92
CA PHE A 28 -0.11 -10.03 -12.79
C PHE A 28 -0.77 -8.70 -13.15
N PHE A 29 -0.35 -8.07 -14.25
CA PHE A 29 -0.90 -6.77 -14.64
C PHE A 29 -2.35 -6.88 -15.09
N GLY A 30 -2.73 -7.99 -15.70
CA GLY A 30 -4.12 -8.23 -16.05
C GLY A 30 -5.01 -8.32 -14.82
N TRP A 31 -4.60 -9.10 -13.84
CA TRP A 31 -5.30 -9.20 -12.56
C TRP A 31 -5.31 -7.85 -11.82
N TYR A 32 -4.16 -7.20 -11.76
CA TYR A 32 -4.03 -5.89 -11.11
C TYR A 32 -5.02 -4.89 -11.70
N GLY A 33 -5.09 -4.81 -13.01
CA GLY A 33 -6.04 -3.92 -13.70
C GLY A 33 -7.49 -4.23 -13.37
N GLU A 34 -7.84 -5.51 -13.29
CA GLU A 34 -9.20 -5.94 -12.94
C GLU A 34 -9.55 -5.58 -11.50
N VAL A 35 -8.58 -5.68 -10.58
CA VAL A 35 -8.80 -5.36 -9.17
C VAL A 35 -9.27 -3.91 -9.01
N PHE A 36 -8.75 -2.99 -9.82
CA PHE A 36 -9.04 -1.56 -9.67
C PHE A 36 -10.25 -1.05 -10.45
N LYS A 37 -10.94 -1.91 -11.18
CA LYS A 37 -12.16 -1.53 -11.88
C LYS A 37 -13.34 -1.37 -10.91
N ASP A 38 -14.32 -0.57 -11.32
CA ASP A 38 -15.58 -0.47 -10.58
C ASP A 38 -16.24 -1.85 -10.46
N SER A 39 -16.67 -2.18 -9.26
CA SER A 39 -17.39 -3.40 -8.98
C SER A 39 -18.22 -3.16 -7.71
N ALA A 40 -18.21 -4.06 -6.74
CA ALA A 40 -18.87 -3.85 -5.44
C ALA A 40 -18.36 -2.57 -4.77
N LEU A 41 -17.09 -2.26 -4.96
CA LEU A 41 -16.50 -0.97 -4.59
C LEU A 41 -16.17 -0.21 -5.85
N SER A 42 -16.29 1.11 -5.82
CA SER A 42 -15.93 1.96 -6.96
C SER A 42 -14.41 2.07 -7.11
N ALA A 43 -13.96 2.41 -8.31
CA ALA A 43 -12.55 2.71 -8.54
C ALA A 43 -12.07 3.84 -7.62
N LYS A 44 -12.93 4.82 -7.35
CA LYS A 44 -12.63 5.92 -6.44
C LYS A 44 -12.37 5.40 -5.01
N GLU A 45 -13.25 4.53 -4.51
CA GLU A 45 -13.07 3.92 -3.18
C GLU A 45 -11.79 3.08 -3.14
N LYS A 46 -11.55 2.30 -4.19
CA LYS A 46 -10.35 1.46 -4.27
C LYS A 46 -9.06 2.28 -4.28
N SER A 47 -9.09 3.48 -4.86
CA SER A 47 -7.90 4.36 -4.85
C SER A 47 -7.52 4.81 -3.44
N LEU A 48 -8.52 5.06 -2.59
CA LEU A 48 -8.28 5.44 -1.20
C LEU A 48 -7.75 4.25 -0.38
N ILE A 49 -8.33 3.08 -0.60
CA ILE A 49 -7.86 1.84 0.03
C ILE A 49 -6.41 1.57 -0.38
N ALA A 50 -6.09 1.72 -1.67
CA ALA A 50 -4.74 1.54 -2.18
C ALA A 50 -3.75 2.48 -1.52
N LEU A 51 -4.14 3.74 -1.30
CA LEU A 51 -3.28 4.71 -0.62
C LEU A 51 -2.98 4.27 0.82
N ALA A 52 -4.00 3.83 1.56
CA ALA A 52 -3.82 3.34 2.92
C ALA A 52 -2.89 2.11 2.95
N VAL A 53 -3.15 1.15 2.06
CA VAL A 53 -2.33 -0.07 1.98
C VAL A 53 -0.89 0.26 1.59
N ALA A 54 -0.70 1.19 0.64
CA ALA A 54 0.62 1.63 0.21
C ALA A 54 1.45 2.17 1.38
N HIS A 55 0.81 2.94 2.26
CA HIS A 55 1.48 3.44 3.47
C HIS A 55 1.77 2.31 4.46
N ALA A 56 0.84 1.39 4.62
CA ALA A 56 1.01 0.27 5.55
C ALA A 56 2.17 -0.63 5.13
N VAL A 57 2.31 -0.91 3.83
CA VAL A 57 3.40 -1.75 3.32
C VAL A 57 4.68 -0.96 3.01
N GLN A 58 4.62 0.37 3.19
CA GLN A 58 5.77 1.27 3.01
C GLN A 58 6.39 1.17 1.61
N CYS A 59 5.54 1.27 0.59
CA CYS A 59 5.98 1.24 -0.81
C CYS A 59 6.05 2.65 -1.36
N PRO A 60 7.25 3.24 -1.53
CA PRO A 60 7.35 4.62 -2.02
C PRO A 60 6.72 4.82 -3.40
N TYR A 61 6.87 3.85 -4.30
CA TYR A 61 6.27 3.92 -5.63
C TYR A 61 4.75 3.93 -5.55
N CYS A 62 4.18 3.09 -4.68
CA CYS A 62 2.74 2.99 -4.50
C CYS A 62 2.18 4.25 -3.83
N ILE A 63 2.90 4.80 -2.85
CA ILE A 63 2.49 6.05 -2.19
C ILE A 63 2.42 7.17 -3.21
N ASP A 64 3.45 7.31 -4.03
CA ASP A 64 3.47 8.34 -5.08
C ASP A 64 2.32 8.15 -6.06
N ALA A 65 2.19 6.95 -6.62
CA ALA A 65 1.16 6.64 -7.62
C ALA A 65 -0.25 6.85 -7.08
N TYR A 66 -0.55 6.35 -5.89
CA TYR A 66 -1.91 6.40 -5.36
C TYR A 66 -2.25 7.69 -4.65
N SER A 67 -1.27 8.50 -4.25
CA SER A 67 -1.52 9.88 -3.84
C SER A 67 -2.08 10.68 -5.03
N SER A 68 -1.45 10.57 -6.18
CA SER A 68 -1.93 11.23 -7.41
C SER A 68 -3.28 10.67 -7.84
N ASP A 69 -3.39 9.35 -7.93
CA ASP A 69 -4.61 8.70 -8.43
C ASP A 69 -5.83 9.01 -7.55
N ALA A 70 -5.68 8.92 -6.24
CA ALA A 70 -6.79 9.21 -5.32
C ALA A 70 -7.19 10.68 -5.35
N TYR A 71 -6.21 11.58 -5.41
CA TYR A 71 -6.50 13.01 -5.50
C TYR A 71 -7.25 13.33 -6.79
N GLU A 72 -6.80 12.79 -7.91
CA GLU A 72 -7.43 12.99 -9.22
C GLU A 72 -8.86 12.42 -9.27
N LYS A 73 -9.14 11.38 -8.51
CA LYS A 73 -10.48 10.80 -8.41
C LYS A 73 -11.41 11.58 -7.48
N GLY A 74 -10.91 12.66 -6.88
CA GLY A 74 -11.76 13.60 -6.15
C GLY A 74 -11.69 13.52 -4.63
N TRP A 75 -10.78 12.70 -4.07
CA TRP A 75 -10.57 12.72 -2.62
C TRP A 75 -9.81 13.98 -2.22
N SER A 76 -10.22 14.63 -1.14
CA SER A 76 -9.53 15.82 -0.62
C SER A 76 -8.25 15.42 0.10
N GLU A 77 -7.34 16.37 0.25
CA GLU A 77 -6.10 16.14 1.02
C GLU A 77 -6.42 15.69 2.44
N SER A 78 -7.44 16.26 3.06
CA SER A 78 -7.88 15.86 4.40
C SER A 78 -8.30 14.39 4.44
N GLN A 79 -9.07 13.95 3.44
CA GLN A 79 -9.50 12.55 3.34
C GLN A 79 -8.31 11.62 3.10
N LEU A 80 -7.37 12.03 2.27
CA LEU A 80 -6.15 11.26 2.03
C LEU A 80 -5.36 11.09 3.32
N MET A 81 -5.24 12.16 4.12
CA MET A 81 -4.51 12.09 5.38
C MET A 81 -5.21 11.19 6.39
N GLU A 82 -6.54 11.17 6.41
CA GLU A 82 -7.28 10.25 7.27
C GLU A 82 -7.02 8.79 6.90
N ALA A 83 -6.92 8.49 5.61
CA ALA A 83 -6.55 7.13 5.16
C ALA A 83 -5.17 6.73 5.68
N VAL A 84 -4.23 7.66 5.68
CA VAL A 84 -2.88 7.43 6.24
C VAL A 84 -2.96 7.15 7.75
N HIS A 85 -3.79 7.89 8.48
CA HIS A 85 -4.00 7.66 9.91
C HIS A 85 -4.62 6.29 10.18
N VAL A 86 -5.54 5.83 9.35
CA VAL A 86 -6.10 4.48 9.47
C VAL A 86 -5.00 3.44 9.32
N ALA A 87 -4.13 3.61 8.34
CA ALA A 87 -2.99 2.72 8.14
C ALA A 87 -2.08 2.69 9.38
N ALA A 88 -1.77 3.86 9.92
CA ALA A 88 -0.94 4.00 11.12
C ALA A 88 -1.59 3.34 12.35
N ALA A 89 -2.89 3.52 12.51
CA ALA A 89 -3.64 2.92 13.63
C ALA A 89 -3.60 1.40 13.56
N ILE A 90 -3.80 0.82 12.39
CA ILE A 90 -3.76 -0.64 12.21
C ILE A 90 -2.35 -1.17 12.48
N LYS A 91 -1.33 -0.50 11.95
CA LYS A 91 0.07 -0.91 12.18
C LYS A 91 0.43 -0.83 13.67
N GLY A 92 0.04 0.26 14.32
CA GLY A 92 0.27 0.44 15.75
C GLY A 92 -0.49 -0.61 16.57
N GLY A 93 -1.75 -0.84 16.23
CA GLY A 93 -2.57 -1.87 16.88
C GLY A 93 -2.00 -3.27 16.69
N ALA A 94 -1.49 -3.56 15.51
CA ALA A 94 -0.84 -4.84 15.23
C ALA A 94 0.38 -5.06 16.13
N ALA A 95 1.15 -4.02 16.38
CA ALA A 95 2.29 -4.09 17.28
C ALA A 95 1.83 -4.24 18.74
N LEU A 96 0.88 -3.42 19.16
CA LEU A 96 0.41 -3.40 20.55
C LEU A 96 -0.27 -4.69 20.97
N VAL A 97 -1.07 -5.31 20.08
CA VAL A 97 -1.77 -6.55 20.44
C VAL A 97 -0.78 -7.67 20.78
N HIS A 98 0.38 -7.68 20.14
CA HIS A 98 1.43 -8.65 20.46
C HIS A 98 2.07 -8.42 21.84
N GLY A 99 1.82 -7.26 22.45
CA GLY A 99 2.23 -7.01 23.83
C GLY A 99 1.59 -7.98 24.82
N VAL A 100 0.42 -8.53 24.49
CA VAL A 100 -0.22 -9.58 25.31
C VAL A 100 0.67 -10.82 25.39
N GLN A 101 1.26 -11.19 24.26
CA GLN A 101 2.17 -12.36 24.22
C GLN A 101 3.43 -12.11 25.05
N MET A 102 3.98 -10.89 25.01
CA MET A 102 5.11 -10.52 25.85
C MET A 102 4.75 -10.62 27.33
N MET A 103 3.57 -10.12 27.73
CA MET A 103 3.11 -10.17 29.12
C MET A 103 2.93 -11.63 29.57
N ASN A 104 2.39 -12.48 28.70
CA ASN A 104 2.24 -13.92 29.00
C ASN A 104 3.60 -14.57 29.18
N LYS A 105 4.59 -14.21 28.37
CA LYS A 105 5.94 -14.73 28.48
C LYS A 105 6.61 -14.35 29.80
N VAL A 106 6.44 -13.08 30.18
CA VAL A 106 6.97 -12.61 31.47
C VAL A 106 6.36 -13.37 32.64
N LYS A 107 5.05 -13.65 32.60
CA LYS A 107 4.39 -14.46 33.62
C LYS A 107 4.99 -15.86 33.72
N GLU A 108 5.25 -16.50 32.58
CA GLU A 108 5.89 -17.82 32.53
C GLU A 108 7.24 -17.81 33.24
N ILE A 109 8.06 -16.80 32.95
CA ILE A 109 9.40 -16.68 33.51
C ILE A 109 9.36 -16.40 35.00
N ALA A 110 8.40 -15.60 35.44
CA ALA A 110 8.29 -15.17 36.85
C ALA A 110 7.73 -16.25 37.76
N MET A 111 7.13 -17.29 37.21
CA MET A 111 6.66 -18.44 38.00
C MET A 111 7.83 -19.36 38.38
#